data_96574b01f56821602d94f7c1ecb20e2d
#
_entry.id   96574b01f56821602d94f7c1ecb20e2d
#
_cell.length_a   1.000
_cell.length_b   1.000
_cell.length_c   1.000
_cell.angle_alpha   90.00
_cell.angle_beta   90.00
_cell.angle_gamma   90.00
#
_symmetry.space_group_name_H-M   'P 1'
#
loop_
_entity.id
_entity.type
_entity.pdbx_description
1 polymer ?
#
loop_
_entity_poly.entity_id
_entity_poly.type
_entity_poly.pdbx_seq_one_letter_code
_entity_poly.pdbx_strand_id
1 'polypeptide(L)'
;MITLQPITETNFLTAAALSVSPDQGRYVAPAPIILARAYAYRRHRASAWGVYDGCRMVGLALMEDLDEEPACYHLSELLIDEKEQGKGYGQAALALLLTQCRREGKYRRVEVCVKRKDAAAIHVYEKAGFRDTGYTDPDTPDSLCMAWNLPETWRGDVELRLTCEADLEHVQRLWSTPSVMHYVGFPEGLHETMAHLRENWLPWVQQPPKRQHWSVYAEGVGYCGETYYNVDETGLACMDVKLLDCARGKGIGYRALSHALNAAFHVGGADRAYVDPHPENGKALALYAALGFLPAVRPSHLEPWDSTYFELTRENWEARHGI
;
A
#
# COMPACT_ATOMS: atom_id res chain seq x y z
N MET A 1 -8.77 5.10 -18.59
CA MET A 1 -7.93 5.02 -17.34
C MET A 1 -7.71 6.42 -16.84
N ILE A 2 -8.01 6.68 -15.57
CA ILE A 2 -7.87 8.03 -15.01
C ILE A 2 -6.41 8.35 -14.74
N THR A 3 -5.99 9.56 -15.12
CA THR A 3 -4.64 10.08 -14.90
C THR A 3 -4.68 11.52 -14.40
N LEU A 4 -3.60 11.96 -13.74
CA LEU A 4 -3.39 13.36 -13.36
C LEU A 4 -2.28 13.92 -14.24
N GLN A 5 -2.52 15.10 -14.82
CA GLN A 5 -1.53 15.83 -15.61
C GLN A 5 -1.40 17.24 -15.09
N PRO A 6 -0.20 17.81 -15.02
CA PRO A 6 -0.02 19.20 -14.62
C PRO A 6 -0.72 20.14 -15.62
N ILE A 7 -1.20 21.27 -15.11
CA ILE A 7 -1.71 22.33 -15.97
C ILE A 7 -0.53 23.10 -16.58
N THR A 8 -0.58 23.25 -17.90
CA THR A 8 0.45 23.88 -18.72
C THR A 8 -0.17 24.87 -19.70
N GLU A 9 0.65 25.54 -20.48
CA GLU A 9 0.22 26.45 -21.56
C GLU A 9 -0.64 25.77 -22.63
N THR A 10 -0.54 24.43 -22.76
CA THR A 10 -1.27 23.67 -23.80
C THR A 10 -2.65 23.22 -23.38
N ASN A 11 -2.96 23.17 -22.08
CA ASN A 11 -4.21 22.61 -21.56
C ASN A 11 -4.99 23.54 -20.61
N PHE A 12 -4.45 24.70 -20.21
CA PHE A 12 -5.08 25.58 -19.23
C PHE A 12 -6.45 26.15 -19.70
N LEU A 13 -6.63 26.38 -21.01
CA LEU A 13 -7.92 26.82 -21.53
C LEU A 13 -9.00 25.75 -21.40
N THR A 14 -8.62 24.48 -21.62
CA THR A 14 -9.52 23.35 -21.38
C THR A 14 -9.88 23.25 -19.90
N ALA A 15 -8.90 23.41 -19.01
CA ALA A 15 -9.14 23.44 -17.57
C ALA A 15 -10.07 24.61 -17.16
N ALA A 16 -9.83 25.81 -17.70
CA ALA A 16 -10.64 27.00 -17.40
C ALA A 16 -12.10 26.89 -17.86
N ALA A 17 -12.38 26.03 -18.84
CA ALA A 17 -13.72 25.79 -19.36
C ALA A 17 -14.54 24.77 -18.55
N LEU A 18 -13.93 24.08 -17.58
CA LEU A 18 -14.65 23.15 -16.70
C LEU A 18 -15.62 23.91 -15.80
N SER A 19 -16.78 23.32 -15.58
CA SER A 19 -17.84 23.91 -14.77
C SER A 19 -18.55 22.87 -13.91
N VAL A 20 -19.13 23.32 -12.82
CA VAL A 20 -20.05 22.55 -11.99
C VAL A 20 -21.46 23.13 -12.08
N SER A 21 -22.45 22.40 -11.63
CA SER A 21 -23.83 22.91 -11.58
C SER A 21 -23.92 24.17 -10.70
N PRO A 22 -24.90 25.08 -10.95
CA PRO A 22 -25.08 26.30 -10.15
C PRO A 22 -25.20 26.03 -8.64
N ASP A 23 -25.81 24.90 -8.27
CA ASP A 23 -25.95 24.51 -6.87
C ASP A 23 -24.61 24.11 -6.21
N GLN A 24 -23.68 23.59 -6.97
CA GLN A 24 -22.34 23.22 -6.51
C GLN A 24 -21.38 24.43 -6.53
N GLY A 25 -21.63 25.45 -7.37
CA GLY A 25 -20.79 26.63 -7.44
C GLY A 25 -20.68 27.45 -6.15
N ARG A 26 -21.48 27.13 -5.12
CA ARG A 26 -21.33 27.67 -3.75
C ARG A 26 -20.32 26.90 -2.89
N TYR A 27 -19.87 25.72 -3.34
CA TYR A 27 -18.99 24.84 -2.58
C TYR A 27 -17.58 24.76 -3.15
N VAL A 28 -17.44 24.96 -4.46
CA VAL A 28 -16.16 24.88 -5.17
C VAL A 28 -15.93 26.15 -5.98
N ALA A 29 -14.70 26.65 -6.01
CA ALA A 29 -14.36 27.81 -6.78
C ALA A 29 -14.47 27.54 -8.29
N PRO A 30 -14.85 28.57 -9.11
CA PRO A 30 -14.78 28.45 -10.57
C PRO A 30 -13.38 28.06 -11.05
N ALA A 31 -13.31 27.23 -12.09
CA ALA A 31 -12.03 26.72 -12.59
C ALA A 31 -10.99 27.83 -12.92
N PRO A 32 -11.33 29.01 -13.50
CA PRO A 32 -10.35 30.07 -13.66
C PRO A 32 -9.79 30.60 -12.34
N ILE A 33 -10.57 30.62 -11.27
CA ILE A 33 -10.13 31.06 -9.94
C ILE A 33 -9.20 30.01 -9.35
N ILE A 34 -9.48 28.72 -9.50
CA ILE A 34 -8.58 27.61 -9.09
C ILE A 34 -7.21 27.77 -9.75
N LEU A 35 -7.17 28.03 -11.06
CA LEU A 35 -5.93 28.27 -11.80
C LEU A 35 -5.19 29.54 -11.32
N ALA A 36 -5.91 30.61 -11.06
CA ALA A 36 -5.32 31.84 -10.51
C ALA A 36 -4.74 31.63 -9.12
N ARG A 37 -5.41 30.84 -8.26
CA ARG A 37 -4.89 30.46 -6.93
C ARG A 37 -3.63 29.63 -7.04
N ALA A 38 -3.55 28.67 -7.94
CA ALA A 38 -2.32 27.89 -8.17
C ALA A 38 -1.13 28.80 -8.47
N TYR A 39 -1.31 29.87 -9.24
CA TYR A 39 -0.26 30.85 -9.48
C TYR A 39 0.01 31.76 -8.27
N ALA A 40 -1.03 32.27 -7.61
CA ALA A 40 -0.90 33.19 -6.48
C ALA A 40 -0.19 32.52 -5.29
N TYR A 41 -0.54 31.29 -5.00
CA TYR A 41 -0.01 30.50 -3.87
C TYR A 41 1.18 29.60 -4.25
N ARG A 42 1.85 29.84 -5.39
CA ARG A 42 2.99 29.03 -5.84
C ARG A 42 4.17 28.96 -4.84
N ARG A 43 4.30 29.95 -3.92
CA ARG A 43 5.29 29.91 -2.84
C ARG A 43 4.97 28.82 -1.81
N HIS A 44 3.72 28.47 -1.64
CA HIS A 44 3.24 27.35 -0.84
C HIS A 44 3.11 26.07 -1.69
N ARG A 45 3.88 25.97 -2.80
CA ARG A 45 3.87 24.86 -3.74
C ARG A 45 2.50 24.53 -4.32
N ALA A 46 1.61 25.52 -4.37
CA ALA A 46 0.31 25.34 -4.99
C ALA A 46 0.45 24.91 -6.44
N SER A 47 -0.21 23.81 -6.80
CA SER A 47 -0.16 23.20 -8.13
C SER A 47 -1.53 22.70 -8.55
N ALA A 48 -1.92 23.04 -9.78
CA ALA A 48 -3.16 22.59 -10.37
C ALA A 48 -2.93 21.36 -11.26
N TRP A 49 -3.83 20.38 -11.13
CA TRP A 49 -3.78 19.10 -11.82
C TRP A 49 -5.06 18.85 -12.60
N GLY A 50 -4.98 18.68 -13.91
CA GLY A 50 -6.09 18.20 -14.73
C GLY A 50 -6.33 16.72 -14.49
N VAL A 51 -7.59 16.35 -14.24
CA VAL A 51 -8.05 14.97 -14.15
C VAL A 51 -8.47 14.52 -15.54
N TYR A 52 -7.88 13.45 -16.05
CA TYR A 52 -8.13 12.97 -17.40
C TYR A 52 -8.71 11.56 -17.42
N ASP A 53 -9.68 11.34 -18.32
CA ASP A 53 -10.09 10.01 -18.77
C ASP A 53 -9.62 9.82 -20.22
N GLY A 54 -8.56 9.04 -20.39
CA GLY A 54 -7.82 8.96 -21.66
C GLY A 54 -7.23 10.33 -22.04
N CYS A 55 -7.67 10.90 -23.15
CA CYS A 55 -7.23 12.23 -23.62
C CYS A 55 -8.18 13.36 -23.19
N ARG A 56 -9.33 13.06 -22.55
CA ARG A 56 -10.34 14.06 -22.20
C ARG A 56 -10.14 14.51 -20.75
N MET A 57 -10.02 15.83 -20.56
CA MET A 57 -10.02 16.42 -19.22
C MET A 57 -11.45 16.40 -18.66
N VAL A 58 -11.63 15.80 -17.50
CA VAL A 58 -12.93 15.61 -16.82
C VAL A 58 -13.01 16.33 -15.48
N GLY A 59 -11.90 16.93 -15.02
CA GLY A 59 -11.86 17.63 -13.74
C GLY A 59 -10.56 18.38 -13.51
N LEU A 60 -10.51 19.10 -12.40
CA LEU A 60 -9.38 19.92 -11.95
C LEU A 60 -9.21 19.77 -10.43
N ALA A 61 -7.97 19.65 -9.98
CA ALA A 61 -7.63 19.65 -8.57
C ALA A 61 -6.58 20.72 -8.27
N LEU A 62 -6.61 21.31 -7.08
CA LEU A 62 -5.59 22.22 -6.56
C LEU A 62 -5.03 21.63 -5.26
N MET A 63 -3.73 21.38 -5.25
CA MET A 63 -2.95 20.99 -4.07
C MET A 63 -2.01 22.11 -3.69
N GLU A 64 -1.82 22.31 -2.39
CA GLU A 64 -0.84 23.24 -1.84
C GLU A 64 -0.27 22.70 -0.51
N ASP A 65 0.80 23.33 -0.01
CA ASP A 65 1.34 23.03 1.31
C ASP A 65 0.77 24.01 2.33
N LEU A 66 0.36 23.51 3.49
CA LEU A 66 0.13 24.33 4.67
C LEU A 66 1.33 24.17 5.61
N ASP A 67 2.02 25.29 5.88
CA ASP A 67 3.17 25.33 6.76
C ASP A 67 2.79 25.58 8.24
N GLU A 68 1.48 25.64 8.54
CA GLU A 68 0.96 25.74 9.90
C GLU A 68 1.03 24.39 10.63
N GLU A 69 1.08 24.43 11.96
CA GLU A 69 1.14 23.19 12.75
C GLU A 69 -0.25 22.53 12.93
N PRO A 70 -0.41 21.27 12.52
CA PRO A 70 0.59 20.39 11.90
C PRO A 70 0.74 20.66 10.39
N ALA A 71 1.98 20.88 9.93
CA ALA A 71 2.24 21.06 8.50
C ALA A 71 1.76 19.87 7.66
N CYS A 72 1.08 20.15 6.56
CA CYS A 72 0.41 19.11 5.77
C CYS A 72 0.31 19.47 4.28
N TYR A 73 -0.05 18.48 3.45
CA TYR A 73 -0.62 18.74 2.14
C TYR A 73 -2.05 19.20 2.31
N HIS A 74 -2.47 20.18 1.55
CA HIS A 74 -3.86 20.66 1.53
C HIS A 74 -4.47 20.47 0.14
N LEU A 75 -5.56 19.71 0.06
CA LEU A 75 -6.39 19.64 -1.13
C LEU A 75 -7.38 20.80 -1.07
N SER A 76 -7.01 21.94 -1.68
CA SER A 76 -7.79 23.16 -1.63
C SER A 76 -9.05 23.09 -2.47
N GLU A 77 -8.98 22.42 -3.63
CA GLU A 77 -10.10 22.28 -4.55
C GLU A 77 -10.05 20.94 -5.29
N LEU A 78 -11.24 20.34 -5.49
CA LEU A 78 -11.45 19.21 -6.37
C LEU A 78 -12.77 19.39 -7.14
N LEU A 79 -12.66 19.65 -8.42
CA LEU A 79 -13.77 19.92 -9.33
C LEU A 79 -13.87 18.79 -10.36
N ILE A 80 -15.05 18.22 -10.54
CA ILE A 80 -15.39 17.35 -11.68
C ILE A 80 -16.45 18.05 -12.51
N ASP A 81 -16.20 18.18 -13.82
CA ASP A 81 -17.12 18.82 -14.76
C ASP A 81 -18.54 18.22 -14.61
N GLU A 82 -19.56 19.08 -14.65
CA GLU A 82 -20.94 18.66 -14.40
C GLU A 82 -21.42 17.53 -15.31
N LYS A 83 -20.93 17.51 -16.57
CA LYS A 83 -21.27 16.47 -17.57
C LYS A 83 -20.60 15.13 -17.30
N GLU A 84 -19.60 15.15 -16.43
CA GLU A 84 -18.76 13.98 -16.12
C GLU A 84 -18.99 13.43 -14.70
N GLN A 85 -19.85 14.07 -13.91
CA GLN A 85 -20.17 13.63 -12.55
C GLN A 85 -20.94 12.30 -12.52
N GLY A 86 -20.96 11.66 -11.35
CA GLY A 86 -21.64 10.37 -11.16
C GLY A 86 -20.88 9.14 -11.70
N LYS A 87 -19.72 9.33 -12.36
CA LYS A 87 -18.90 8.25 -12.97
C LYS A 87 -17.72 7.79 -12.11
N GLY A 88 -17.62 8.25 -10.86
CA GLY A 88 -16.55 7.88 -9.94
C GLY A 88 -15.23 8.65 -10.13
N TYR A 89 -15.17 9.62 -11.02
CA TYR A 89 -13.92 10.36 -11.33
C TYR A 89 -13.34 11.12 -10.12
N GLY A 90 -14.19 11.69 -9.25
CA GLY A 90 -13.73 12.36 -8.03
C GLY A 90 -12.99 11.42 -7.08
N GLN A 91 -13.52 10.20 -6.88
CA GLN A 91 -12.86 9.18 -6.05
C GLN A 91 -11.54 8.71 -6.68
N ALA A 92 -11.54 8.48 -8.00
CA ALA A 92 -10.32 8.05 -8.71
C ALA A 92 -9.24 9.14 -8.68
N ALA A 93 -9.59 10.41 -8.90
CA ALA A 93 -8.67 11.52 -8.80
C ALA A 93 -8.09 11.67 -7.40
N LEU A 94 -8.93 11.59 -6.37
CA LEU A 94 -8.50 11.66 -4.97
C LEU A 94 -7.52 10.53 -4.64
N ALA A 95 -7.79 9.29 -5.05
CA ALA A 95 -6.89 8.16 -4.84
C ALA A 95 -5.50 8.36 -5.50
N LEU A 96 -5.46 8.98 -6.69
CA LEU A 96 -4.21 9.31 -7.37
C LEU A 96 -3.44 10.43 -6.65
N LEU A 97 -4.13 11.49 -6.19
CA LEU A 97 -3.52 12.57 -5.40
C LEU A 97 -2.93 12.04 -4.09
N LEU A 98 -3.66 11.22 -3.35
CA LEU A 98 -3.15 10.57 -2.13
C LEU A 98 -1.94 9.67 -2.41
N THR A 99 -1.93 8.97 -3.55
CA THR A 99 -0.79 8.15 -3.98
C THR A 99 0.43 9.04 -4.28
N GLN A 100 0.22 10.21 -4.91
CA GLN A 100 1.29 11.17 -5.17
C GLN A 100 1.86 11.73 -3.87
N CYS A 101 1.02 12.17 -2.93
CA CYS A 101 1.45 12.64 -1.60
C CYS A 101 2.25 11.56 -0.85
N ARG A 102 1.81 10.29 -0.93
CA ARG A 102 2.55 9.16 -0.34
C ARG A 102 3.92 8.95 -0.97
N ARG A 103 4.04 9.06 -2.30
CA ARG A 103 5.33 8.93 -3.01
C ARG A 103 6.28 10.07 -2.68
N GLU A 104 5.76 11.28 -2.60
CA GLU A 104 6.54 12.46 -2.25
C GLU A 104 7.02 12.40 -0.79
N GLY A 105 6.16 12.04 0.15
CA GLY A 105 6.48 11.77 1.54
C GLY A 105 6.98 12.99 2.34
N LYS A 106 6.71 14.23 1.86
CA LYS A 106 7.11 15.46 2.55
C LYS A 106 6.36 15.63 3.86
N TYR A 107 5.05 15.45 3.83
CA TYR A 107 4.18 15.49 5.00
C TYR A 107 3.47 14.18 5.21
N ARG A 108 3.02 13.96 6.43
CA ARG A 108 2.32 12.72 6.83
C ARG A 108 0.81 12.87 6.83
N ARG A 109 0.31 14.01 6.46
CA ARG A 109 -1.09 14.38 6.54
C ARG A 109 -1.53 15.11 5.29
N VAL A 110 -2.74 14.79 4.83
CA VAL A 110 -3.47 15.53 3.80
C VAL A 110 -4.74 16.07 4.44
N GLU A 111 -4.96 17.36 4.33
CA GLU A 111 -6.17 18.02 4.83
C GLU A 111 -7.06 18.51 3.69
N VAL A 112 -8.33 18.63 4.00
CA VAL A 112 -9.35 19.27 3.17
C VAL A 112 -10.34 20.00 4.04
N CYS A 113 -10.71 21.23 3.65
CA CYS A 113 -11.82 21.96 4.25
C CYS A 113 -13.02 21.91 3.31
N VAL A 114 -14.11 21.28 3.74
CA VAL A 114 -15.31 21.08 2.96
C VAL A 114 -16.51 21.72 3.65
N LYS A 115 -17.41 22.38 2.89
CA LYS A 115 -18.62 22.95 3.49
C LYS A 115 -19.48 21.85 4.11
N ARG A 116 -19.95 22.04 5.36
CA ARG A 116 -20.78 21.06 6.10
C ARG A 116 -22.07 20.66 5.36
N LYS A 117 -22.53 21.49 4.44
CA LYS A 117 -23.71 21.23 3.62
C LYS A 117 -23.42 20.45 2.33
N ASP A 118 -22.14 20.25 1.99
CA ASP A 118 -21.75 19.46 0.81
C ASP A 118 -21.62 17.98 1.17
N ALA A 119 -22.77 17.33 1.35
CA ALA A 119 -22.81 15.89 1.71
C ALA A 119 -22.15 14.99 0.65
N ALA A 120 -22.15 15.40 -0.63
CA ALA A 120 -21.54 14.63 -1.70
C ALA A 120 -20.02 14.62 -1.59
N ALA A 121 -19.39 15.78 -1.36
CA ALA A 121 -17.95 15.87 -1.16
C ALA A 121 -17.52 15.17 0.15
N ILE A 122 -18.25 15.38 1.25
CA ILE A 122 -17.98 14.70 2.54
C ILE A 122 -17.97 13.20 2.34
N HIS A 123 -18.97 12.62 1.66
CA HIS A 123 -19.03 11.19 1.39
C HIS A 123 -17.81 10.68 0.59
N VAL A 124 -17.35 11.45 -0.42
CA VAL A 124 -16.16 11.11 -1.20
C VAL A 124 -14.92 11.05 -0.30
N TYR A 125 -14.73 12.02 0.58
CA TYR A 125 -13.59 12.07 1.50
C TYR A 125 -13.66 10.99 2.57
N GLU A 126 -14.82 10.75 3.19
CA GLU A 126 -15.01 9.67 4.18
C GLU A 126 -14.69 8.30 3.59
N LYS A 127 -15.18 8.04 2.36
CA LYS A 127 -14.91 6.79 1.64
C LYS A 127 -13.42 6.62 1.30
N ALA A 128 -12.70 7.71 1.07
CA ALA A 128 -11.24 7.70 0.89
C ALA A 128 -10.46 7.55 2.19
N GLY A 129 -11.13 7.59 3.36
CA GLY A 129 -10.52 7.40 4.67
C GLY A 129 -10.21 8.69 5.42
N PHE A 130 -10.65 9.84 4.94
CA PHE A 130 -10.58 11.09 5.72
C PHE A 130 -11.48 11.01 6.94
N ARG A 131 -11.09 11.70 8.00
CA ARG A 131 -11.85 11.80 9.25
C ARG A 131 -11.93 13.26 9.68
N ASP A 132 -13.04 13.62 10.33
CA ASP A 132 -13.19 14.93 10.97
C ASP A 132 -12.06 15.14 11.98
N THR A 133 -11.41 16.30 11.92
CA THR A 133 -10.32 16.67 12.82
C THR A 133 -10.84 17.20 14.17
N GLY A 134 -12.12 17.58 14.23
CA GLY A 134 -12.69 18.32 15.34
C GLY A 134 -12.29 19.80 15.39
N TYR A 135 -11.42 20.24 14.48
CA TYR A 135 -11.02 21.64 14.35
C TYR A 135 -12.03 22.40 13.49
N THR A 136 -12.36 23.59 13.91
CA THR A 136 -13.18 24.52 13.12
C THR A 136 -12.37 25.78 12.87
N ASP A 137 -12.10 26.07 11.61
CA ASP A 137 -11.40 27.27 11.21
C ASP A 137 -12.28 28.52 11.51
N PRO A 138 -11.77 29.49 12.28
CA PRO A 138 -12.50 30.70 12.60
C PRO A 138 -12.93 31.53 11.38
N ASP A 139 -12.15 31.46 10.30
CA ASP A 139 -12.44 32.18 9.05
C ASP A 139 -13.49 31.46 8.19
N THR A 140 -13.69 30.16 8.43
CA THR A 140 -14.66 29.32 7.69
C THR A 140 -15.49 28.45 8.63
N PRO A 141 -16.26 29.00 9.58
CA PRO A 141 -16.92 28.24 10.66
C PRO A 141 -18.00 27.26 10.19
N ASP A 142 -18.52 27.42 8.98
CA ASP A 142 -19.46 26.49 8.33
C ASP A 142 -18.79 25.41 7.49
N SER A 143 -17.45 25.28 7.59
CA SER A 143 -16.67 24.20 6.98
C SER A 143 -16.34 23.12 7.98
N LEU A 144 -16.10 21.92 7.45
CA LEU A 144 -15.61 20.74 8.13
C LEU A 144 -14.16 20.52 7.71
N CYS A 145 -13.21 20.57 8.64
CA CYS A 145 -11.82 20.24 8.38
C CYS A 145 -11.63 18.74 8.57
N MET A 146 -11.30 18.04 7.49
CA MET A 146 -11.08 16.60 7.50
C MET A 146 -9.62 16.30 7.16
N ALA A 147 -9.07 15.26 7.77
CA ALA A 147 -7.70 14.82 7.52
C ALA A 147 -7.63 13.34 7.14
N TRP A 148 -6.75 13.06 6.21
CA TRP A 148 -6.25 11.73 5.90
C TRP A 148 -4.79 11.65 6.30
N ASN A 149 -4.48 10.76 7.25
CA ASN A 149 -3.11 10.57 7.69
C ASN A 149 -2.47 9.47 6.83
N LEU A 150 -1.32 9.81 6.23
CA LEU A 150 -0.48 8.79 5.62
C LEU A 150 -0.16 7.75 6.68
N PRO A 151 -0.36 6.47 6.38
CA PRO A 151 0.09 5.42 7.29
C PRO A 151 1.56 5.65 7.59
N GLU A 152 1.96 5.44 8.83
CA GLU A 152 3.38 5.53 9.19
C GLU A 152 4.17 4.65 8.24
N THR A 153 4.93 5.26 7.31
CA THR A 153 5.96 4.53 6.61
C THR A 153 7.05 4.29 7.64
N TRP A 154 6.94 3.17 8.34
CA TRP A 154 8.01 2.72 9.19
C TRP A 154 9.30 2.68 8.35
N ARG A 155 10.34 3.36 8.81
CA ARG A 155 11.62 3.49 8.10
C ARG A 155 12.77 2.80 8.83
N GLY A 156 12.45 2.05 9.89
CA GLY A 156 13.44 1.32 10.66
C GLY A 156 14.11 0.21 9.84
N ASP A 157 15.22 -0.26 10.33
CA ASP A 157 15.95 -1.37 9.71
C ASP A 157 15.23 -2.69 9.97
N VAL A 158 15.22 -3.54 8.94
CA VAL A 158 14.79 -4.94 9.02
C VAL A 158 16.03 -5.80 9.02
N GLU A 159 16.20 -6.56 10.08
CA GLU A 159 17.26 -7.55 10.22
C GLU A 159 16.66 -8.95 10.05
N LEU A 160 17.24 -9.74 9.15
CA LEU A 160 16.91 -11.13 8.97
C LEU A 160 18.07 -11.97 9.54
N ARG A 161 17.77 -12.73 10.58
CA ARG A 161 18.72 -13.64 11.21
C ARG A 161 18.34 -15.07 10.87
N LEU A 162 19.29 -15.90 10.50
CA LEU A 162 19.03 -17.34 10.41
C LEU A 162 18.43 -17.81 11.74
N THR A 163 17.24 -18.41 11.65
CA THR A 163 16.52 -18.86 12.84
C THR A 163 17.34 -19.90 13.59
N CYS A 164 17.50 -19.70 14.86
CA CYS A 164 18.26 -20.59 15.74
C CYS A 164 17.44 -20.96 16.97
N GLU A 165 18.02 -21.74 17.87
CA GLU A 165 17.34 -22.22 19.07
C GLU A 165 16.81 -21.07 19.95
N ALA A 166 17.53 -19.95 20.01
CA ALA A 166 17.10 -18.77 20.78
C ALA A 166 15.82 -18.10 20.24
N ASP A 167 15.46 -18.36 18.99
CA ASP A 167 14.25 -17.80 18.36
C ASP A 167 13.00 -18.66 18.56
N LEU A 168 13.14 -19.91 19.02
CA LEU A 168 12.05 -20.90 19.03
C LEU A 168 10.84 -20.48 19.87
N GLU A 169 11.02 -19.74 20.97
CA GLU A 169 9.91 -19.19 21.75
C GLU A 169 9.11 -18.15 20.95
N HIS A 170 9.80 -17.36 20.12
CA HIS A 170 9.15 -16.40 19.23
C HIS A 170 8.38 -17.10 18.12
N VAL A 171 8.96 -18.14 17.51
CA VAL A 171 8.29 -18.97 16.48
C VAL A 171 7.04 -19.64 17.05
N GLN A 172 7.14 -20.26 18.23
CA GLN A 172 6.02 -20.90 18.90
C GLN A 172 4.88 -19.91 19.16
N ARG A 173 5.21 -18.72 19.67
CA ARG A 173 4.23 -17.65 19.91
C ARG A 173 3.60 -17.15 18.61
N LEU A 174 4.40 -16.98 17.54
CA LEU A 174 3.91 -16.57 16.23
C LEU A 174 2.88 -17.57 15.70
N TRP A 175 3.20 -18.87 15.73
CA TRP A 175 2.31 -19.91 15.24
C TRP A 175 1.08 -20.12 16.11
N SER A 176 1.18 -19.89 17.42
CA SER A 176 0.02 -19.95 18.32
C SER A 176 -0.89 -18.73 18.18
N THR A 177 -0.55 -17.75 17.36
CA THR A 177 -1.33 -16.52 17.18
C THR A 177 -2.41 -16.69 16.08
N PRO A 178 -3.72 -16.71 16.44
CA PRO A 178 -4.80 -16.94 15.49
C PRO A 178 -4.80 -15.96 14.29
N SER A 179 -4.57 -14.67 14.54
CA SER A 179 -4.53 -13.65 13.47
C SER A 179 -3.39 -13.84 12.45
N VAL A 180 -2.36 -14.59 12.81
CA VAL A 180 -1.25 -14.97 11.92
C VAL A 180 -1.61 -16.24 11.13
N MET A 181 -2.16 -17.23 11.82
CA MET A 181 -2.31 -18.59 11.29
C MET A 181 -3.66 -18.86 10.63
N HIS A 182 -4.63 -17.95 10.76
CA HIS A 182 -5.98 -18.10 10.22
C HIS A 182 -5.99 -18.50 8.74
N TYR A 183 -5.26 -17.78 7.90
CA TYR A 183 -5.20 -18.05 6.46
C TYR A 183 -4.19 -19.14 6.06
N VAL A 184 -3.53 -19.76 7.04
CA VAL A 184 -2.57 -20.88 6.83
C VAL A 184 -3.22 -22.23 7.16
N GLY A 185 -4.53 -22.23 7.44
CA GLY A 185 -5.29 -23.44 7.76
C GLY A 185 -5.40 -23.74 9.26
N PHE A 186 -4.95 -22.84 10.13
CA PHE A 186 -5.01 -23.01 11.60
C PHE A 186 -5.70 -21.80 12.23
N PRO A 187 -7.04 -21.70 12.13
CA PRO A 187 -7.78 -20.51 12.58
C PRO A 187 -7.65 -20.24 14.09
N GLU A 188 -7.41 -21.29 14.91
CA GLU A 188 -7.17 -21.18 16.36
C GLU A 188 -5.69 -21.05 16.73
N GLY A 189 -4.81 -20.97 15.73
CA GLY A 189 -3.36 -21.06 15.90
C GLY A 189 -2.85 -22.50 15.86
N LEU A 190 -1.55 -22.66 15.59
CA LEU A 190 -0.85 -23.95 15.62
C LEU A 190 -0.03 -24.04 16.91
N HIS A 191 -0.36 -25.00 17.77
CA HIS A 191 0.25 -25.16 19.09
C HIS A 191 1.28 -26.29 19.07
N GLU A 192 2.50 -25.96 18.62
CA GLU A 192 3.64 -26.88 18.64
C GLU A 192 4.37 -26.87 19.98
N THR A 193 4.93 -28.02 20.35
CA THR A 193 5.75 -28.12 21.56
C THR A 193 7.17 -27.60 21.31
N MET A 194 7.81 -27.05 22.34
CA MET A 194 9.23 -26.63 22.24
C MET A 194 10.16 -27.80 21.90
N ALA A 195 9.85 -29.01 22.39
CA ALA A 195 10.61 -30.23 22.06
C ALA A 195 10.52 -30.51 20.55
N HIS A 196 9.30 -30.46 19.94
CA HIS A 196 9.13 -30.66 18.51
C HIS A 196 9.85 -29.60 17.70
N LEU A 197 9.74 -28.34 18.07
CA LEU A 197 10.41 -27.24 17.36
C LEU A 197 11.94 -27.39 17.39
N ARG A 198 12.52 -27.81 18.52
CA ARG A 198 13.96 -27.96 18.70
C ARG A 198 14.50 -29.20 18.01
N GLU A 199 13.85 -30.37 18.19
CA GLU A 199 14.39 -31.66 17.80
C GLU A 199 14.05 -32.05 16.36
N ASN A 200 12.91 -31.55 15.85
CA ASN A 200 12.42 -31.95 14.52
C ASN A 200 12.39 -30.80 13.54
N TRP A 201 11.68 -29.69 13.88
CA TRP A 201 11.44 -28.62 12.94
C TRP A 201 12.69 -27.80 12.61
N LEU A 202 13.44 -27.32 13.60
CA LEU A 202 14.62 -26.48 13.36
C LEU A 202 15.70 -27.19 12.51
N PRO A 203 16.08 -28.45 12.77
CA PRO A 203 16.99 -29.17 11.88
C PRO A 203 16.44 -29.40 10.48
N TRP A 204 15.11 -29.56 10.36
CA TRP A 204 14.45 -29.74 9.08
C TRP A 204 14.42 -28.45 8.26
N VAL A 205 14.17 -27.29 8.88
CA VAL A 205 14.02 -26.02 8.16
C VAL A 205 15.35 -25.36 7.80
N GLN A 206 16.45 -25.75 8.46
CA GLN A 206 17.79 -25.21 8.21
C GLN A 206 18.67 -26.25 7.47
N GLN A 207 18.39 -26.42 6.17
CA GLN A 207 19.13 -27.33 5.29
C GLN A 207 19.63 -26.60 4.03
N PRO A 208 20.62 -25.68 4.18
CA PRO A 208 21.16 -24.97 3.03
C PRO A 208 21.88 -25.95 2.05
N PRO A 209 21.88 -25.69 0.74
CA PRO A 209 21.28 -24.53 0.11
C PRO A 209 19.77 -24.68 -0.21
N LYS A 210 19.21 -25.86 -0.05
CA LYS A 210 17.85 -26.21 -0.47
C LYS A 210 16.76 -25.54 0.37
N ARG A 211 17.03 -25.29 1.64
CA ARG A 211 16.04 -24.76 2.59
C ARG A 211 16.72 -23.87 3.62
N GLN A 212 16.16 -22.69 3.81
CA GLN A 212 16.59 -21.75 4.85
C GLN A 212 15.41 -20.99 5.43
N HIS A 213 15.49 -20.69 6.71
CA HIS A 213 14.47 -19.98 7.46
C HIS A 213 15.11 -18.83 8.25
N TRP A 214 14.45 -17.68 8.24
CA TRP A 214 14.89 -16.47 8.95
C TRP A 214 13.84 -15.98 9.92
N SER A 215 14.31 -15.65 11.10
CA SER A 215 13.60 -14.81 12.06
C SER A 215 13.74 -13.35 11.64
N VAL A 216 12.63 -12.65 11.56
CA VAL A 216 12.56 -11.25 11.11
C VAL A 216 12.47 -10.34 12.32
N TYR A 217 13.42 -9.44 12.44
CA TYR A 217 13.46 -8.40 13.47
C TYR A 217 13.36 -7.03 12.82
N ALA A 218 12.80 -6.07 13.55
CA ALA A 218 12.66 -4.71 13.05
C ALA A 218 12.93 -3.69 14.15
N GLU A 219 13.62 -2.61 13.81
CA GLU A 219 13.96 -1.54 14.73
C GLU A 219 12.70 -0.94 15.37
N GLY A 220 12.71 -0.81 16.71
CA GLY A 220 11.57 -0.30 17.48
C GLY A 220 10.36 -1.25 17.59
N VAL A 221 10.41 -2.44 16.97
CA VAL A 221 9.34 -3.46 17.02
C VAL A 221 9.83 -4.74 17.69
N GLY A 222 11.11 -5.10 17.54
CA GLY A 222 11.67 -6.36 18.01
C GLY A 222 11.39 -7.50 17.01
N TYR A 223 11.12 -8.71 17.52
CA TYR A 223 10.74 -9.84 16.67
C TYR A 223 9.40 -9.57 15.98
N CYS A 224 9.41 -9.71 14.67
CA CYS A 224 8.29 -9.37 13.79
C CYS A 224 7.59 -10.58 13.18
N GLY A 225 8.31 -11.69 13.04
CA GLY A 225 7.83 -12.86 12.33
C GLY A 225 8.93 -13.67 11.68
N GLU A 226 8.59 -14.35 10.61
CA GLU A 226 9.48 -15.28 9.92
C GLU A 226 9.31 -15.21 8.40
N THR A 227 10.32 -15.68 7.68
CA THR A 227 10.24 -15.98 6.25
C THR A 227 11.15 -17.17 5.94
N TYR A 228 10.82 -17.94 4.90
CA TYR A 228 11.65 -19.04 4.46
C TYR A 228 11.48 -19.35 2.97
N TYR A 229 12.37 -20.17 2.45
CA TYR A 229 12.20 -20.89 1.20
C TYR A 229 12.52 -22.38 1.35
N ASN A 230 11.94 -23.17 0.48
CA ASN A 230 12.25 -24.58 0.29
C ASN A 230 12.24 -24.91 -1.20
N VAL A 231 13.40 -25.26 -1.77
CA VAL A 231 13.54 -25.63 -3.19
C VAL A 231 13.37 -27.13 -3.33
N ASP A 232 12.42 -27.54 -4.15
CA ASP A 232 12.19 -28.94 -4.47
C ASP A 232 13.15 -29.46 -5.56
N GLU A 233 13.02 -30.75 -5.92
CA GLU A 233 13.88 -31.39 -6.91
C GLU A 233 13.65 -30.87 -8.34
N THR A 234 12.54 -30.17 -8.59
CA THR A 234 12.22 -29.57 -9.90
C THR A 234 12.78 -28.15 -10.05
N GLY A 235 13.45 -27.62 -9.03
CA GLY A 235 13.93 -26.23 -9.00
C GLY A 235 12.84 -25.20 -8.66
N LEU A 236 11.70 -25.64 -8.13
CA LEU A 236 10.61 -24.79 -7.70
C LEU A 236 10.73 -24.49 -6.20
N ALA A 237 10.81 -23.20 -5.83
CA ALA A 237 10.90 -22.76 -4.45
C ALA A 237 9.52 -22.45 -3.85
N CYS A 238 9.13 -23.15 -2.80
CA CYS A 238 8.04 -22.74 -1.91
C CYS A 238 8.50 -21.56 -1.07
N MET A 239 7.71 -20.49 -1.05
CA MET A 239 7.98 -19.27 -0.29
C MET A 239 6.90 -19.02 0.74
N ASP A 240 7.29 -18.53 1.92
CA ASP A 240 6.32 -18.08 2.92
C ASP A 240 6.85 -16.91 3.75
N VAL A 241 5.93 -16.10 4.28
CA VAL A 241 6.21 -15.03 5.23
C VAL A 241 5.04 -14.89 6.21
N LYS A 242 5.34 -14.95 7.49
CA LYS A 242 4.37 -14.74 8.57
C LYS A 242 4.80 -13.58 9.44
N LEU A 243 3.91 -12.63 9.67
CA LEU A 243 4.19 -11.46 10.49
C LEU A 243 3.15 -11.26 11.58
N LEU A 244 3.61 -10.90 12.76
CA LEU A 244 2.77 -10.38 13.84
C LEU A 244 2.02 -9.12 13.39
N ASP A 245 0.84 -8.88 13.96
CA ASP A 245 -0.02 -7.74 13.59
C ASP A 245 0.69 -6.39 13.73
N CYS A 246 1.52 -6.21 14.76
CA CYS A 246 2.30 -4.99 15.01
C CYS A 246 3.34 -4.69 13.91
N ALA A 247 3.75 -5.70 13.13
CA ALA A 247 4.72 -5.58 12.03
C ALA A 247 4.07 -5.34 10.66
N ARG A 248 2.76 -5.54 10.53
CA ARG A 248 2.05 -5.43 9.25
C ARG A 248 1.89 -3.97 8.81
N GLY A 249 1.80 -3.76 7.49
CA GLY A 249 1.62 -2.42 6.91
C GLY A 249 2.87 -1.53 6.91
N LYS A 250 4.02 -2.04 7.37
CA LYS A 250 5.29 -1.32 7.51
C LYS A 250 6.31 -1.63 6.39
N GLY A 251 5.94 -2.40 5.38
CA GLY A 251 6.86 -2.86 4.32
C GLY A 251 7.83 -3.98 4.77
N ILE A 252 7.73 -4.44 6.03
CA ILE A 252 8.61 -5.49 6.59
C ILE A 252 8.48 -6.79 5.79
N GLY A 253 7.24 -7.21 5.48
CA GLY A 253 6.99 -8.44 4.70
C GLY A 253 7.61 -8.39 3.30
N TYR A 254 7.56 -7.24 2.64
CA TYR A 254 8.20 -7.05 1.34
C TYR A 254 9.72 -7.26 1.43
N ARG A 255 10.38 -6.62 2.41
CA ARG A 255 11.83 -6.75 2.63
C ARG A 255 12.22 -8.18 3.01
N ALA A 256 11.46 -8.80 3.91
CA ALA A 256 11.70 -10.17 4.36
C ALA A 256 11.61 -11.17 3.20
N LEU A 257 10.52 -11.12 2.44
CA LEU A 257 10.31 -12.06 1.34
C LEU A 257 11.24 -11.77 0.15
N SER A 258 11.63 -10.50 -0.10
CA SER A 258 12.67 -10.16 -1.09
C SER A 258 14.01 -10.80 -0.75
N HIS A 259 14.40 -10.79 0.53
CA HIS A 259 15.61 -11.47 0.98
C HIS A 259 15.55 -12.98 0.74
N ALA A 260 14.43 -13.61 1.12
CA ALA A 260 14.23 -15.04 0.92
C ALA A 260 14.20 -15.42 -0.57
N LEU A 261 13.59 -14.59 -1.45
CA LEU A 261 13.61 -14.76 -2.91
C LEU A 261 15.03 -14.70 -3.48
N ASN A 262 15.82 -13.69 -3.09
CA ASN A 262 17.23 -13.62 -3.50
C ASN A 262 18.00 -14.88 -3.07
N ALA A 263 17.79 -15.33 -1.85
CA ALA A 263 18.44 -16.56 -1.36
C ALA A 263 17.95 -17.81 -2.12
N ALA A 264 16.66 -17.95 -2.37
CA ALA A 264 16.09 -19.07 -3.13
C ALA A 264 16.68 -19.15 -4.55
N PHE A 265 16.77 -18.02 -5.26
CA PHE A 265 17.28 -17.97 -6.63
C PHE A 265 18.80 -18.12 -6.72
N HIS A 266 19.57 -17.43 -5.87
CA HIS A 266 21.03 -17.35 -6.02
C HIS A 266 21.81 -18.33 -5.13
N VAL A 267 21.23 -18.77 -4.00
CA VAL A 267 21.85 -19.77 -3.10
C VAL A 267 21.15 -21.11 -3.26
N GLY A 268 19.83 -21.14 -3.22
CA GLY A 268 19.02 -22.36 -3.37
C GLY A 268 19.01 -22.93 -4.78
N GLY A 269 19.36 -22.12 -5.79
CA GLY A 269 19.40 -22.52 -7.19
C GLY A 269 18.03 -22.72 -7.82
N ALA A 270 16.97 -22.11 -7.26
CA ALA A 270 15.64 -22.19 -7.81
C ALA A 270 15.54 -21.44 -9.16
N ASP A 271 14.74 -21.95 -10.09
CA ASP A 271 14.41 -21.28 -11.33
C ASP A 271 13.10 -20.51 -11.24
N ARG A 272 12.21 -20.98 -10.38
CA ARG A 272 10.90 -20.39 -10.09
C ARG A 272 10.62 -20.43 -8.60
N ALA A 273 9.84 -19.47 -8.14
CA ALA A 273 9.30 -19.43 -6.79
C ALA A 273 7.76 -19.40 -6.85
N TYR A 274 7.09 -20.02 -5.88
CA TYR A 274 5.64 -19.96 -5.80
C TYR A 274 5.16 -19.56 -4.41
N VAL A 275 3.95 -19.01 -4.39
CA VAL A 275 3.15 -18.74 -3.21
C VAL A 275 1.71 -19.17 -3.48
N ASP A 276 1.02 -19.61 -2.43
CA ASP A 276 -0.35 -20.12 -2.56
C ASP A 276 -1.26 -19.58 -1.45
N PRO A 277 -1.48 -18.26 -1.42
CA PRO A 277 -2.28 -17.62 -0.40
C PRO A 277 -3.76 -18.03 -0.46
N HIS A 278 -4.41 -18.01 0.71
CA HIS A 278 -5.86 -18.10 0.78
C HIS A 278 -6.51 -16.93 -0.01
N PRO A 279 -7.58 -17.18 -0.80
CA PRO A 279 -8.18 -16.17 -1.69
C PRO A 279 -8.71 -14.92 -0.95
N GLU A 280 -9.10 -15.07 0.31
CA GLU A 280 -9.57 -13.95 1.14
C GLU A 280 -8.43 -13.15 1.80
N ASN A 281 -7.19 -13.62 1.72
CA ASN A 281 -6.04 -12.90 2.29
C ASN A 281 -5.56 -11.76 1.37
N GLY A 282 -6.37 -10.70 1.26
CA GLY A 282 -6.07 -9.57 0.38
C GLY A 282 -4.73 -8.88 0.68
N LYS A 283 -4.22 -8.97 1.93
CA LYS A 283 -2.89 -8.40 2.29
C LYS A 283 -1.75 -9.22 1.69
N ALA A 284 -1.84 -10.55 1.73
CA ALA A 284 -0.87 -11.44 1.10
C ALA A 284 -0.89 -11.31 -0.43
N LEU A 285 -2.10 -11.30 -1.04
CA LEU A 285 -2.26 -11.09 -2.47
C LEU A 285 -1.61 -9.78 -2.94
N ALA A 286 -1.83 -8.68 -2.22
CA ALA A 286 -1.22 -7.39 -2.52
C ALA A 286 0.33 -7.41 -2.38
N LEU A 287 0.86 -8.10 -1.39
CA LEU A 287 2.31 -8.27 -1.18
C LEU A 287 2.93 -9.06 -2.34
N TYR A 288 2.35 -10.19 -2.71
CA TYR A 288 2.88 -11.04 -3.78
C TYR A 288 2.80 -10.36 -5.16
N ALA A 289 1.71 -9.65 -5.45
CA ALA A 289 1.61 -8.83 -6.65
C ALA A 289 2.67 -7.71 -6.68
N ALA A 290 2.95 -7.07 -5.54
CA ALA A 290 4.01 -6.06 -5.42
C ALA A 290 5.41 -6.64 -5.67
N LEU A 291 5.66 -7.89 -5.31
CA LEU A 291 6.92 -8.61 -5.58
C LEU A 291 7.03 -9.11 -7.03
N GLY A 292 5.92 -9.15 -7.78
CA GLY A 292 5.90 -9.57 -9.19
C GLY A 292 5.43 -10.99 -9.43
N PHE A 293 4.85 -11.66 -8.43
CA PHE A 293 4.21 -12.94 -8.64
C PHE A 293 2.98 -12.79 -9.55
N LEU A 294 2.79 -13.74 -10.45
CA LEU A 294 1.68 -13.79 -11.41
C LEU A 294 0.87 -15.06 -11.23
N PRO A 295 -0.46 -15.02 -11.48
CA PRO A 295 -1.28 -16.22 -11.45
C PRO A 295 -0.70 -17.32 -12.38
N ALA A 296 -0.62 -18.53 -11.88
CA ALA A 296 -0.09 -19.67 -12.61
C ALA A 296 -0.92 -20.95 -12.36
N VAL A 297 -0.63 -21.98 -13.13
CA VAL A 297 -1.26 -23.30 -12.95
C VAL A 297 -0.44 -24.09 -11.93
N ARG A 298 -1.09 -24.52 -10.85
CA ARG A 298 -0.45 -25.36 -9.83
C ARG A 298 0.07 -26.67 -10.44
N PRO A 299 1.37 -26.99 -10.28
CA PRO A 299 1.90 -28.27 -10.72
C PRO A 299 1.22 -29.46 -10.03
N SER A 300 1.04 -30.58 -10.76
CA SER A 300 0.33 -31.75 -10.26
C SER A 300 1.01 -32.49 -9.12
N HIS A 301 2.31 -32.24 -8.88
CA HIS A 301 3.06 -32.83 -7.76
C HIS A 301 2.87 -32.07 -6.45
N LEU A 302 2.29 -30.86 -6.49
CA LEU A 302 1.92 -30.11 -5.30
C LEU A 302 0.50 -30.46 -4.88
N GLU A 303 0.33 -30.82 -3.61
CA GLU A 303 -0.99 -31.14 -3.09
C GLU A 303 -1.95 -29.94 -3.22
N PRO A 304 -3.16 -30.17 -3.74
CA PRO A 304 -4.17 -29.11 -3.82
C PRO A 304 -4.74 -28.82 -2.43
N TRP A 305 -4.86 -27.53 -2.10
CA TRP A 305 -5.65 -27.07 -0.98
C TRP A 305 -6.45 -25.82 -1.39
N ASP A 306 -7.35 -25.36 -0.55
CA ASP A 306 -8.23 -24.22 -0.87
C ASP A 306 -7.45 -22.89 -0.90
N SER A 307 -6.65 -22.71 -1.94
CA SER A 307 -5.76 -21.55 -2.13
C SER A 307 -5.64 -21.17 -3.59
N THR A 308 -5.29 -19.92 -3.81
CA THR A 308 -4.82 -19.43 -5.11
C THR A 308 -3.37 -19.87 -5.32
N TYR A 309 -2.87 -19.76 -6.56
CA TYR A 309 -1.49 -20.16 -6.89
C TYR A 309 -0.84 -19.14 -7.81
N PHE A 310 0.35 -18.69 -7.42
CA PHE A 310 1.12 -17.67 -8.16
C PHE A 310 2.58 -18.09 -8.25
N GLU A 311 3.21 -17.76 -9.40
CA GLU A 311 4.64 -18.01 -9.63
C GLU A 311 5.38 -16.72 -9.97
N LEU A 312 6.68 -16.75 -9.69
CA LEU A 312 7.68 -15.74 -10.08
C LEU A 312 8.91 -16.46 -10.61
N THR A 313 9.33 -16.16 -11.84
CA THR A 313 10.58 -16.72 -12.39
C THR A 313 11.78 -15.91 -11.93
N ARG A 314 12.96 -16.57 -11.87
CA ARG A 314 14.23 -15.89 -11.59
C ARG A 314 14.47 -14.73 -12.56
N GLU A 315 14.28 -14.96 -13.86
CA GLU A 315 14.47 -13.96 -14.91
C GLU A 315 13.62 -12.69 -14.65
N ASN A 316 12.34 -12.86 -14.32
CA ASN A 316 11.45 -11.73 -14.01
C ASN A 316 11.86 -11.00 -12.73
N TRP A 317 12.37 -11.74 -11.75
CA TRP A 317 12.88 -11.15 -10.51
C TRP A 317 14.13 -10.31 -10.77
N GLU A 318 15.11 -10.84 -11.49
CA GLU A 318 16.37 -10.18 -11.84
C GLU A 318 16.11 -8.93 -12.69
N ALA A 319 15.28 -9.06 -13.75
CA ALA A 319 14.90 -7.93 -14.60
C ALA A 319 14.25 -6.78 -13.82
N ARG A 320 13.45 -7.10 -12.81
CA ARG A 320 12.77 -6.10 -11.96
C ARG A 320 13.71 -5.36 -11.01
N HIS A 321 14.80 -5.99 -10.60
CA HIS A 321 15.73 -5.47 -9.60
C HIS A 321 17.06 -5.00 -10.19
N GLY A 322 17.25 -5.16 -11.50
CA GLY A 322 18.47 -4.74 -12.20
C GLY A 322 19.71 -5.58 -11.81
N ILE A 323 19.50 -6.86 -11.51
CA ILE A 323 20.54 -7.81 -11.10
C ILE A 323 20.95 -8.64 -12.31
#